data_b5bcaba2164ac98913f330d79d8cb34b
#
_entry.id   b5bcaba2164ac98913f330d79d8cb34b
#
_cell.length_a   1.000
_cell.length_b   1.000
_cell.length_c   1.000
_cell.angle_alpha   90.00
_cell.angle_beta   90.00
_cell.angle_gamma   90.00
#
_symmetry.space_group_name_H-M   'P 1'
#
loop_
_entity.id
_entity.type
_entity.pdbx_description
1 polymer ?
#
loop_
_entity_poly.entity_id
_entity_poly.type
_entity_poly.pdbx_seq_one_letter_code
_entity_poly.pdbx_strand_id
1 'polypeptide(L)'
;MRYIVTIIFAFISSLLFAQNQEVVQSQALQQQDTVAVAQPMAPLADSSLVGTSIFQLLGRNEGGKVTVNQPQEFEQAYRTYVRGNKDRKRNGYRIRLFFDNKQTARVESEELEKTFKEQFPQIPTYRSYTNPFFKVVVGDYRTKSDAIRELKNILPYYPKAIVVKESIYYPAI
;
A
#
# COMPACT_ATOMS: atom_id res chain seq x y z
N MET A 1 46.23 42.88 -35.14
CA MET A 1 45.75 41.50 -34.98
C MET A 1 46.17 40.83 -33.68
N ARG A 2 47.38 41.04 -33.15
CA ARG A 2 47.87 40.38 -31.91
C ARG A 2 47.10 40.77 -30.64
N TYR A 3 46.56 41.98 -30.55
CA TYR A 3 45.81 42.47 -29.36
C TYR A 3 44.35 42.09 -29.36
N ILE A 4 43.75 41.77 -30.51
CA ILE A 4 42.35 41.30 -30.62
C ILE A 4 42.24 39.90 -30.04
N VAL A 5 43.22 39.04 -30.27
CA VAL A 5 43.24 37.67 -29.75
C VAL A 5 43.38 37.64 -28.23
N THR A 6 44.15 38.55 -27.62
CA THR A 6 44.29 38.62 -26.16
C THR A 6 43.03 39.13 -25.46
N ILE A 7 42.28 40.06 -26.09
CA ILE A 7 41.01 40.56 -25.56
C ILE A 7 39.94 39.50 -25.62
N ILE A 8 39.87 38.71 -26.68
CA ILE A 8 38.93 37.59 -26.82
C ILE A 8 39.21 36.51 -25.77
N PHE A 9 40.50 36.22 -25.50
CA PHE A 9 40.87 35.21 -24.51
C PHE A 9 40.53 35.63 -23.06
N ALA A 10 40.65 36.91 -22.75
CA ALA A 10 40.28 37.49 -21.45
C ALA A 10 38.73 37.48 -21.24
N PHE A 11 37.97 37.66 -22.32
CA PHE A 11 36.51 37.62 -22.24
C PHE A 11 35.95 36.18 -22.05
N ILE A 12 36.57 35.18 -22.68
CA ILE A 12 36.19 33.75 -22.54
C ILE A 12 36.51 33.25 -21.14
N SER A 13 37.61 33.68 -20.52
CA SER A 13 37.95 33.27 -19.15
C SER A 13 37.00 33.86 -18.10
N SER A 14 36.45 35.06 -18.31
CA SER A 14 35.47 35.66 -17.40
C SER A 14 34.07 34.98 -17.48
N LEU A 15 33.67 34.50 -18.66
CA LEU A 15 32.43 33.78 -18.86
C LEU A 15 32.47 32.38 -18.21
N LEU A 16 33.61 31.69 -18.27
CA LEU A 16 33.77 30.37 -17.61
C LEU A 16 33.79 30.48 -16.08
N PHE A 17 34.29 31.63 -15.54
CA PHE A 17 34.27 31.83 -14.09
C PHE A 17 32.87 32.15 -13.55
N ALA A 18 32.03 32.87 -14.32
CA ALA A 18 30.63 33.12 -13.95
C ALA A 18 29.76 31.88 -13.93
N GLN A 19 29.96 30.94 -14.88
CA GLN A 19 29.22 29.67 -14.91
C GLN A 19 29.59 28.75 -13.75
N ASN A 20 30.83 28.78 -13.28
CA ASN A 20 31.23 27.96 -12.13
C ASN A 20 30.67 28.49 -10.79
N GLN A 21 30.33 29.76 -10.67
CA GLN A 21 29.74 30.31 -9.45
C GLN A 21 28.26 29.90 -9.29
N GLU A 22 27.50 29.83 -10.37
CA GLU A 22 26.08 29.38 -10.29
C GLU A 22 25.95 27.90 -9.95
N VAL A 23 26.85 27.05 -10.44
CA VAL A 23 26.85 25.61 -10.13
C VAL A 23 27.26 25.35 -8.68
N VAL A 24 28.19 26.10 -8.13
CA VAL A 24 28.61 25.98 -6.72
C VAL A 24 27.51 26.47 -5.77
N GLN A 25 26.78 27.52 -6.16
CA GLN A 25 25.71 28.08 -5.34
C GLN A 25 24.45 27.18 -5.35
N SER A 26 24.13 26.53 -6.47
CA SER A 26 23.06 25.58 -6.55
C SER A 26 23.35 24.27 -5.79
N GLN A 27 24.62 23.85 -5.73
CA GLN A 27 25.01 22.69 -4.91
C GLN A 27 25.02 23.00 -3.40
N ALA A 28 25.34 24.24 -3.01
CA ALA A 28 25.29 24.66 -1.61
C ALA A 28 23.85 24.76 -1.08
N LEU A 29 22.88 25.14 -1.94
CA LEU A 29 21.46 25.19 -1.58
C LEU A 29 20.80 23.79 -1.53
N GLN A 30 21.32 22.81 -2.24
CA GLN A 30 20.84 21.41 -2.17
C GLN A 30 21.41 20.62 -1.00
N GLN A 31 22.47 21.08 -0.35
CA GLN A 31 23.07 20.39 0.80
C GLN A 31 22.48 20.83 2.15
N GLN A 32 21.59 21.83 2.18
CA GLN A 32 21.03 22.36 3.42
C GLN A 32 19.64 21.80 3.78
N ASP A 33 19.02 21.01 2.89
CA ASP A 33 17.69 20.40 3.14
C ASP A 33 17.70 18.90 3.46
N THR A 34 18.86 18.31 3.70
CA THR A 34 18.94 17.00 4.30
C THR A 34 19.27 17.08 5.79
N VAL A 35 18.50 17.86 6.54
CA VAL A 35 18.18 17.44 7.89
C VAL A 35 17.27 16.23 7.70
N ALA A 36 17.86 15.05 7.73
CA ALA A 36 17.11 13.84 8.03
C ALA A 36 16.46 14.09 9.40
N VAL A 37 15.27 14.71 9.39
CA VAL A 37 14.34 14.57 10.49
C VAL A 37 14.10 13.06 10.50
N ALA A 38 14.81 12.37 11.40
CA ALA A 38 14.45 11.04 11.80
C ALA A 38 13.00 11.18 12.24
N GLN A 39 12.07 10.92 11.32
CA GLN A 39 10.67 10.77 11.68
C GLN A 39 10.69 9.70 12.75
N PRO A 40 10.20 9.98 13.95
CA PRO A 40 10.04 8.93 14.93
C PRO A 40 9.26 7.86 14.19
N MET A 41 9.88 6.68 13.98
CA MET A 41 9.18 5.53 13.43
C MET A 41 7.91 5.42 14.26
N ALA A 42 6.77 5.63 13.61
CA ALA A 42 5.49 5.40 14.25
C ALA A 42 5.60 4.01 14.91
N PRO A 43 5.32 3.88 16.18
CA PRO A 43 5.45 2.60 16.86
C PRO A 43 4.70 1.59 16.01
N LEU A 44 5.37 0.49 15.67
CA LEU A 44 4.78 -0.61 14.92
C LEU A 44 3.46 -0.92 15.62
N ALA A 45 2.36 -0.86 14.88
CA ALA A 45 1.04 -1.12 15.44
C ALA A 45 1.09 -2.46 16.19
N ASP A 46 0.82 -2.41 17.48
CA ASP A 46 0.87 -3.61 18.32
C ASP A 46 -0.25 -4.56 17.88
N SER A 47 0.13 -5.63 17.21
CA SER A 47 -0.82 -6.63 16.71
C SER A 47 -1.56 -7.36 17.82
N SER A 48 -1.07 -7.30 19.08
CA SER A 48 -1.75 -7.88 20.24
C SER A 48 -3.06 -7.15 20.57
N LEU A 49 -3.23 -5.92 20.05
CA LEU A 49 -4.42 -5.11 20.23
C LEU A 49 -5.52 -5.40 19.20
N VAL A 50 -5.21 -6.18 18.16
CA VAL A 50 -6.19 -6.54 17.13
C VAL A 50 -7.32 -7.38 17.77
N GLY A 51 -8.56 -6.95 17.57
CA GLY A 51 -9.74 -7.60 18.14
C GLY A 51 -10.06 -7.21 19.60
N THR A 52 -9.21 -6.40 20.23
CA THR A 52 -9.48 -5.90 21.59
C THR A 52 -10.40 -4.67 21.54
N SER A 53 -11.45 -4.64 22.35
CA SER A 53 -12.35 -3.48 22.43
C SER A 53 -11.60 -2.27 22.96
N ILE A 54 -11.82 -1.10 22.34
CA ILE A 54 -11.27 0.19 22.81
C ILE A 54 -11.60 0.46 24.28
N PHE A 55 -12.75 0.02 24.75
CA PHE A 55 -13.16 0.17 26.17
C PHE A 55 -12.28 -0.65 27.12
N GLN A 56 -11.77 -1.79 26.69
CA GLN A 56 -10.81 -2.60 27.45
C GLN A 56 -9.41 -1.98 27.45
N LEU A 57 -9.02 -1.35 26.34
CA LEU A 57 -7.72 -0.68 26.20
C LEU A 57 -7.64 0.56 27.07
N LEU A 58 -8.69 1.36 27.13
CA LEU A 58 -8.76 2.58 27.96
C LEU A 58 -8.64 2.28 29.48
N GLY A 59 -9.00 1.06 29.92
CA GLY A 59 -8.86 0.63 31.31
C GLY A 59 -7.46 0.10 31.69
N ARG A 60 -6.56 -0.15 30.72
CA ARG A 60 -5.26 -0.80 30.92
C ARG A 60 -4.05 0.12 31.05
N ASN A 61 -4.20 1.42 30.79
CA ASN A 61 -3.06 2.34 30.78
C ASN A 61 -2.51 2.59 32.18
N GLU A 62 -1.24 2.26 32.41
CA GLU A 62 -0.49 2.49 33.63
C GLU A 62 -0.31 3.99 33.98
N GLY A 63 -0.55 4.89 33.02
CA GLY A 63 -0.37 6.34 33.16
C GLY A 63 -1.63 7.15 33.52
N GLY A 64 -2.80 6.54 33.58
CA GLY A 64 -4.04 7.25 33.90
C GLY A 64 -5.26 6.34 33.85
N LYS A 65 -6.15 6.51 34.83
CA LYS A 65 -7.42 5.79 34.88
C LYS A 65 -8.47 6.52 34.05
N VAL A 66 -8.78 6.00 32.86
CA VAL A 66 -9.89 6.50 32.06
C VAL A 66 -11.17 5.80 32.52
N THR A 67 -12.11 6.53 33.07
CA THR A 67 -13.44 6.00 33.41
C THR A 67 -14.38 6.35 32.26
N VAL A 68 -14.84 5.34 31.55
CA VAL A 68 -15.83 5.52 30.49
C VAL A 68 -17.21 5.48 31.12
N ASN A 69 -17.87 6.62 31.17
CA ASN A 69 -19.24 6.74 31.69
C ASN A 69 -20.21 6.76 30.50
N GLN A 70 -20.76 5.61 30.17
CA GLN A 70 -21.71 5.45 29.06
C GLN A 70 -22.82 4.47 29.48
N PRO A 71 -24.04 4.61 28.92
CA PRO A 71 -25.10 3.65 29.11
C PRO A 71 -24.70 2.26 28.55
N GLN A 72 -25.08 1.21 29.24
CA GLN A 72 -24.78 -0.16 28.84
C GLN A 72 -25.40 -0.52 27.49
N GLU A 73 -26.54 0.08 27.15
CA GLU A 73 -27.22 -0.06 25.87
C GLU A 73 -26.35 0.42 24.70
N PHE A 74 -25.56 1.47 24.92
CA PHE A 74 -24.62 1.97 23.89
C PHE A 74 -23.53 0.95 23.58
N GLU A 75 -22.95 0.31 24.58
CA GLU A 75 -21.92 -0.71 24.39
C GLU A 75 -22.49 -1.92 23.62
N GLN A 76 -23.70 -2.35 23.95
CA GLN A 76 -24.38 -3.44 23.25
C GLN A 76 -24.69 -3.07 21.79
N ALA A 77 -25.19 -1.87 21.54
CA ALA A 77 -25.45 -1.37 20.19
C ALA A 77 -24.17 -1.28 19.37
N TYR A 78 -23.09 -0.78 19.93
CA TYR A 78 -21.77 -0.70 19.30
C TYR A 78 -21.26 -2.10 18.93
N ARG A 79 -21.28 -3.06 19.86
CA ARG A 79 -20.85 -4.44 19.61
C ARG A 79 -21.69 -5.11 18.50
N THR A 80 -23.00 -4.86 18.50
CA THR A 80 -23.90 -5.37 17.45
C THR A 80 -23.57 -4.77 16.10
N TYR A 81 -23.32 -3.46 16.04
CA TYR A 81 -22.91 -2.76 14.84
C TYR A 81 -21.58 -3.29 14.26
N VAL A 82 -20.57 -3.49 15.11
CA VAL A 82 -19.27 -4.02 14.71
C VAL A 82 -19.40 -5.44 14.19
N ARG A 83 -20.19 -6.31 14.87
CA ARG A 83 -20.44 -7.68 14.39
C ARG A 83 -21.12 -7.71 13.04
N GLY A 84 -22.08 -6.82 12.81
CA GLY A 84 -22.79 -6.71 11.52
C GLY A 84 -21.91 -6.20 10.36
N ASN A 85 -20.72 -5.68 10.66
CA ASN A 85 -19.80 -5.19 9.63
C ASN A 85 -18.97 -6.30 8.94
N LYS A 86 -18.93 -7.52 9.49
CA LYS A 86 -18.15 -8.63 8.92
C LYS A 86 -18.53 -8.95 7.48
N ASP A 87 -19.82 -8.86 7.16
CA ASP A 87 -20.35 -9.19 5.84
C ASP A 87 -20.47 -7.97 4.91
N ARG A 88 -20.14 -6.78 5.41
CA ARG A 88 -20.17 -5.57 4.62
C ARG A 88 -19.02 -5.54 3.62
N LYS A 89 -19.36 -5.20 2.40
CA LYS A 89 -18.41 -5.02 1.30
C LYS A 89 -18.19 -3.55 1.03
N ARG A 90 -16.99 -3.21 0.60
CA ARG A 90 -16.60 -1.88 0.16
C ARG A 90 -15.89 -1.95 -1.18
N ASN A 91 -15.82 -0.85 -1.87
CA ASN A 91 -14.99 -0.73 -3.06
C ASN A 91 -13.50 -0.80 -2.66
N GLY A 92 -12.76 -1.66 -3.33
CA GLY A 92 -11.34 -1.84 -3.15
C GLY A 92 -10.69 -2.42 -4.39
N TYR A 93 -9.57 -3.09 -4.20
CA TYR A 93 -8.77 -3.66 -5.28
C TYR A 93 -8.39 -5.09 -4.95
N ARG A 94 -8.38 -5.93 -5.99
CA ARG A 94 -7.87 -7.30 -5.96
C ARG A 94 -6.88 -7.51 -7.09
N ILE A 95 -6.09 -8.54 -7.00
CA ILE A 95 -5.21 -8.97 -8.09
C ILE A 95 -5.89 -10.14 -8.79
N ARG A 96 -6.17 -9.99 -10.08
CA ARG A 96 -6.75 -11.04 -10.90
C ARG A 96 -5.64 -11.86 -11.52
N LEU A 97 -5.64 -13.16 -11.23
CA LEU A 97 -4.69 -14.14 -11.76
C LEU A 97 -5.20 -14.85 -12.99
N PHE A 98 -6.52 -15.09 -13.04
CA PHE A 98 -7.16 -15.86 -14.09
C PHE A 98 -8.50 -15.27 -14.51
N PHE A 99 -8.77 -15.30 -15.80
CA PHE A 99 -10.07 -14.91 -16.35
C PHE A 99 -10.19 -15.54 -17.75
N ASP A 100 -10.97 -16.62 -17.87
CA ASP A 100 -11.16 -17.34 -19.14
C ASP A 100 -12.54 -18.01 -19.17
N ASN A 101 -13.02 -18.30 -20.40
CA ASN A 101 -14.30 -18.97 -20.65
C ASN A 101 -14.16 -20.28 -21.45
N LYS A 102 -12.93 -20.77 -21.64
CA LYS A 102 -12.67 -22.03 -22.34
C LYS A 102 -13.30 -23.20 -21.59
N GLN A 103 -13.52 -24.29 -22.29
CA GLN A 103 -14.07 -25.52 -21.71
C GLN A 103 -13.21 -26.05 -20.53
N THR A 104 -11.89 -25.85 -20.59
CA THR A 104 -10.93 -26.25 -19.57
C THR A 104 -10.82 -25.23 -18.41
N ALA A 105 -11.38 -24.00 -18.57
CA ALA A 105 -11.22 -22.90 -17.62
C ALA A 105 -11.67 -23.25 -16.19
N ARG A 106 -12.63 -24.16 -16.03
CA ARG A 106 -13.06 -24.64 -14.72
C ARG A 106 -11.94 -25.36 -14.00
N VAL A 107 -11.30 -26.31 -14.64
CA VAL A 107 -10.21 -27.12 -14.06
C VAL A 107 -8.98 -26.25 -13.86
N GLU A 108 -8.59 -25.46 -14.85
CA GLU A 108 -7.44 -24.56 -14.78
C GLU A 108 -7.57 -23.55 -13.63
N SER A 109 -8.79 -23.00 -13.42
CA SER A 109 -9.04 -22.07 -12.31
C SER A 109 -8.96 -22.73 -10.95
N GLU A 110 -9.33 -24.01 -10.83
CA GLU A 110 -9.28 -24.77 -9.60
C GLU A 110 -7.84 -25.15 -9.22
N GLU A 111 -7.08 -25.64 -10.18
CA GLU A 111 -5.65 -25.94 -10.01
C GLU A 111 -4.85 -24.69 -9.64
N LEU A 112 -5.12 -23.58 -10.33
CA LEU A 112 -4.47 -22.31 -10.04
C LEU A 112 -4.80 -21.81 -8.63
N GLU A 113 -6.07 -21.91 -8.21
CA GLU A 113 -6.47 -21.54 -6.85
C GLU A 113 -5.73 -22.36 -5.79
N LYS A 114 -5.61 -23.68 -6.00
CA LYS A 114 -4.92 -24.60 -5.10
C LYS A 114 -3.43 -24.26 -5.03
N THR A 115 -2.76 -24.16 -6.16
CA THR A 115 -1.33 -23.85 -6.25
C THR A 115 -1.02 -22.48 -5.62
N PHE A 116 -1.86 -21.48 -5.86
CA PHE A 116 -1.67 -20.16 -5.26
C PHE A 116 -1.80 -20.18 -3.74
N LYS A 117 -2.79 -20.90 -3.19
CA LYS A 117 -2.95 -21.05 -1.73
C LYS A 117 -1.77 -21.74 -1.07
N GLU A 118 -1.14 -22.68 -1.74
CA GLU A 118 0.06 -23.38 -1.26
C GLU A 118 1.29 -22.43 -1.24
N GLN A 119 1.44 -21.60 -2.28
CA GLN A 119 2.55 -20.65 -2.41
C GLN A 119 2.39 -19.40 -1.53
N PHE A 120 1.16 -18.90 -1.40
CA PHE A 120 0.82 -17.67 -0.69
C PHE A 120 -0.32 -17.87 0.31
N PRO A 121 -0.12 -18.66 1.37
CA PRO A 121 -1.18 -19.04 2.32
C PRO A 121 -1.78 -17.84 3.08
N GLN A 122 -1.07 -16.71 3.15
CA GLN A 122 -1.51 -15.50 3.85
C GLN A 122 -2.43 -14.62 3.00
N ILE A 123 -2.51 -14.85 1.68
CA ILE A 123 -3.30 -14.03 0.78
C ILE A 123 -4.63 -14.72 0.50
N PRO A 124 -5.76 -14.12 0.86
CA PRO A 124 -7.07 -14.70 0.59
C PRO A 124 -7.30 -14.86 -0.91
N THR A 125 -7.81 -16.01 -1.32
CA THR A 125 -8.05 -16.37 -2.73
C THR A 125 -9.53 -16.62 -2.95
N TYR A 126 -10.07 -16.06 -4.01
CA TYR A 126 -11.48 -16.13 -4.37
C TYR A 126 -11.62 -16.62 -5.80
N ARG A 127 -12.25 -17.78 -5.97
CA ARG A 127 -12.66 -18.29 -7.27
C ARG A 127 -14.15 -18.02 -7.46
N SER A 128 -14.53 -17.49 -8.60
CA SER A 128 -15.92 -17.23 -8.94
C SER A 128 -16.20 -17.56 -10.41
N TYR A 129 -17.45 -17.92 -10.67
CA TYR A 129 -17.96 -18.10 -12.02
C TYR A 129 -19.01 -17.02 -12.30
N THR A 130 -18.79 -16.28 -13.38
CA THR A 130 -19.76 -15.31 -13.90
C THR A 130 -19.93 -15.63 -15.37
N ASN A 131 -21.06 -16.29 -15.71
CA ASN A 131 -21.33 -16.82 -17.04
C ASN A 131 -20.88 -15.88 -18.17
N PRO A 132 -20.02 -16.33 -19.11
CA PRO A 132 -19.41 -17.65 -19.21
C PRO A 132 -18.01 -17.80 -18.57
N PHE A 133 -17.53 -16.81 -17.80
CA PHE A 133 -16.14 -16.70 -17.36
C PHE A 133 -15.89 -17.30 -15.97
N PHE A 134 -14.81 -18.09 -15.86
CA PHE A 134 -14.19 -18.42 -14.60
C PHE A 134 -13.13 -17.37 -14.24
N LYS A 135 -13.12 -16.95 -12.99
CA LYS A 135 -12.25 -15.88 -12.50
C LYS A 135 -11.60 -16.31 -11.19
N VAL A 136 -10.29 -16.08 -11.07
CA VAL A 136 -9.55 -16.20 -9.82
C VAL A 136 -8.94 -14.83 -9.49
N VAL A 137 -9.28 -14.33 -8.31
CA VAL A 137 -8.74 -13.07 -7.76
C VAL A 137 -8.20 -13.29 -6.36
N VAL A 138 -7.19 -12.51 -5.98
CA VAL A 138 -6.50 -12.68 -4.70
C VAL A 138 -6.32 -11.33 -3.99
N GLY A 139 -6.31 -11.38 -2.67
CA GLY A 139 -6.12 -10.23 -1.79
C GLY A 139 -7.33 -9.31 -1.70
N ASP A 140 -7.42 -8.59 -0.59
CA ASP A 140 -8.41 -7.54 -0.34
C ASP A 140 -7.68 -6.25 0.01
N TYR A 141 -7.38 -5.41 -1.01
CA TYR A 141 -6.59 -4.19 -0.85
C TYR A 141 -7.48 -2.96 -0.84
N ARG A 142 -7.28 -2.08 0.14
CA ARG A 142 -8.05 -0.84 0.27
C ARG A 142 -7.66 0.19 -0.78
N THR A 143 -6.36 0.25 -1.11
CA THR A 143 -5.83 1.20 -2.08
C THR A 143 -5.22 0.49 -3.29
N LYS A 144 -5.18 1.18 -4.42
CA LYS A 144 -4.50 0.69 -5.62
C LYS A 144 -2.99 0.53 -5.38
N SER A 145 -2.40 1.39 -4.57
CA SER A 145 -0.97 1.36 -4.25
C SER A 145 -0.59 0.08 -3.48
N ASP A 146 -1.42 -0.34 -2.53
CA ASP A 146 -1.21 -1.59 -1.78
C ASP A 146 -1.31 -2.80 -2.72
N ALA A 147 -2.33 -2.82 -3.57
CA ALA A 147 -2.49 -3.88 -4.58
C ALA A 147 -1.29 -3.94 -5.55
N ILE A 148 -0.75 -2.80 -5.99
CA ILE A 148 0.42 -2.75 -6.88
C ILE A 148 1.68 -3.23 -6.14
N ARG A 149 1.83 -2.92 -4.87
CA ARG A 149 2.97 -3.39 -4.06
C ARG A 149 2.99 -4.91 -4.01
N GLU A 150 1.84 -5.51 -3.69
CA GLU A 150 1.71 -6.97 -3.63
C GLU A 150 1.80 -7.62 -5.01
N LEU A 151 1.25 -6.97 -6.06
CA LEU A 151 1.38 -7.45 -7.43
C LEU A 151 2.84 -7.65 -7.83
N LYS A 152 3.77 -6.78 -7.39
CA LYS A 152 5.21 -6.94 -7.70
C LYS A 152 5.79 -8.23 -7.12
N ASN A 153 5.30 -8.70 -5.98
CA ASN A 153 5.72 -9.96 -5.36
C ASN A 153 5.14 -11.18 -6.10
N ILE A 154 3.96 -11.02 -6.71
CA ILE A 154 3.23 -12.08 -7.40
C ILE A 154 3.66 -12.23 -8.86
N LEU A 155 4.02 -11.13 -9.53
CA LEU A 155 4.36 -11.11 -10.97
C LEU A 155 5.43 -12.12 -11.40
N PRO A 156 6.50 -12.42 -10.63
CA PRO A 156 7.49 -13.42 -11.02
C PRO A 156 6.90 -14.83 -11.22
N TYR A 157 5.83 -15.14 -10.49
CA TYR A 157 5.15 -16.45 -10.56
C TYR A 157 3.93 -16.42 -11.50
N TYR A 158 3.24 -15.26 -11.56
CA TYR A 158 2.02 -15.07 -12.34
C TYR A 158 2.13 -13.82 -13.23
N PRO A 159 2.85 -13.88 -14.34
CA PRO A 159 3.16 -12.71 -15.17
C PRO A 159 1.93 -12.06 -15.84
N LYS A 160 0.80 -12.78 -15.90
CA LYS A 160 -0.48 -12.26 -16.43
C LYS A 160 -1.36 -11.60 -15.35
N ALA A 161 -0.88 -11.51 -14.11
CA ALA A 161 -1.62 -10.92 -13.01
C ALA A 161 -1.83 -9.42 -13.22
N ILE A 162 -3.02 -8.92 -12.91
CA ILE A 162 -3.37 -7.49 -13.02
C ILE A 162 -4.21 -7.03 -11.83
N VAL A 163 -4.07 -5.75 -11.47
CA VAL A 163 -4.93 -5.13 -10.45
C VAL A 163 -6.28 -4.79 -11.07
N VAL A 164 -7.35 -5.21 -10.40
CA VAL A 164 -8.75 -4.93 -10.76
C VAL A 164 -9.48 -4.26 -9.60
N LYS A 165 -10.43 -3.37 -9.91
CA LYS A 165 -11.32 -2.78 -8.90
C LYS A 165 -12.46 -3.76 -8.63
N GLU A 166 -12.62 -4.15 -7.38
CA GLU A 166 -13.69 -5.07 -6.95
C GLU A 166 -14.22 -4.72 -5.57
N SER A 167 -15.34 -5.34 -5.23
CA SER A 167 -15.89 -5.27 -3.89
C SER A 167 -15.12 -6.20 -2.97
N ILE A 168 -14.52 -5.65 -1.92
CA ILE A 168 -13.71 -6.37 -0.93
C ILE A 168 -14.42 -6.44 0.40
N TYR A 169 -14.05 -7.39 1.24
CA TYR A 169 -14.52 -7.48 2.61
C TYR A 169 -13.75 -6.50 3.52
N TYR A 170 -14.36 -6.13 4.64
CA TYR A 170 -13.61 -5.46 5.70
C TYR A 170 -12.65 -6.45 6.36
N PRO A 171 -11.45 -6.01 6.78
CA PRO A 171 -10.58 -6.87 7.56
C PRO A 171 -11.31 -7.32 8.83
N ALA A 172 -11.05 -8.55 9.24
CA ALA A 172 -11.53 -9.04 10.51
C ALA A 172 -10.92 -8.19 11.65
N ILE A 173 -11.78 -7.68 12.52
CA ILE A 173 -11.41 -6.91 13.71
C ILE A 173 -11.41 -7.87 14.89
#